data_d9f0d56e456551e9a7de9e44d9dd0c8c
#
_entry.id   d9f0d56e456551e9a7de9e44d9dd0c8c
#
_cell.length_a   1.000
_cell.length_b   1.000
_cell.length_c   1.000
_cell.angle_alpha   90.00
_cell.angle_beta   90.00
_cell.angle_gamma   90.00
#
_symmetry.space_group_name_H-M   'P 1'
#
loop_
_entity.id
_entity.type
_entity.pdbx_description
1 polymer ?
#
loop_
_entity_poly.entity_id
_entity_poly.type
_entity_poly.pdbx_seq_one_letter_code
_entity_poly.pdbx_strand_id
1 'polypeptide(L)'
;MANPSDGPRWRRSFSDMVSLGGAAIAPLRRELAALLSALSENSQAAFARHFDGGYDPSAVDGPGQRSDRGIEVRDLSVGYGEHLALEGVTGDFAPSSMTAVVGPNGAGKSTLLKALAGIIQPMAGQVTCAALARHRLAYLPQQAELDRSFPITLGELVALGDWRNFGSVRKPPRRLAASVHEAVATVGLETFINRQIAELSVGQFQRALFARLLLQDADVILLDEPFASLDESTTDDLLRLLQRWREGGQTIVAVLHDLDRVRLHFPSTLLLARSLIAWGDTSLSLSADNLARAHMALGLPEGGRFGRAA
;
A
#
# COMPACT_ATOMS: atom_id res chain seq x y z
N MET A 1 18.90 35.06 -6.44
CA MET A 1 17.43 35.24 -6.48
C MET A 1 16.89 34.42 -7.63
N ALA A 2 16.18 33.33 -7.35
CA ALA A 2 15.59 32.47 -8.39
C ALA A 2 14.37 33.16 -8.98
N ASN A 3 14.23 33.13 -10.31
CA ASN A 3 13.14 33.75 -11.05
C ASN A 3 11.80 33.09 -10.66
N PRO A 4 10.73 33.82 -10.27
CA PRO A 4 9.45 33.26 -9.86
C PRO A 4 8.71 32.48 -10.96
N SER A 5 9.15 32.59 -12.23
CA SER A 5 8.61 31.84 -13.37
C SER A 5 9.13 30.39 -13.45
N ASP A 6 10.17 30.07 -12.71
CA ASP A 6 10.77 28.75 -12.67
C ASP A 6 10.06 27.91 -11.60
N GLY A 7 9.17 27.03 -12.00
CA GLY A 7 8.51 26.08 -11.11
C GLY A 7 9.49 25.25 -10.26
N PRO A 8 9.02 24.53 -9.24
CA PRO A 8 9.88 23.81 -8.32
C PRO A 8 10.90 22.93 -9.03
N ARG A 9 12.10 22.81 -8.48
CA ARG A 9 13.26 22.15 -9.09
C ARG A 9 12.98 20.69 -9.50
N TRP A 10 12.19 19.97 -8.70
CA TRP A 10 11.72 18.61 -8.99
C TRP A 10 10.87 18.54 -10.27
N ARG A 11 10.07 19.59 -10.58
CA ARG A 11 9.24 19.63 -11.79
C ARG A 11 10.07 19.75 -13.07
N ARG A 12 11.22 20.42 -13.03
CA ARG A 12 12.15 20.51 -14.17
C ARG A 12 12.86 19.18 -14.37
N SER A 13 13.43 18.60 -13.30
CA SER A 13 14.09 17.29 -13.34
C SER A 13 13.15 16.21 -13.86
N PHE A 14 11.89 16.20 -13.38
CA PHE A 14 10.88 15.25 -13.82
C PHE A 14 10.43 15.49 -15.29
N SER A 15 10.28 16.76 -15.72
CA SER A 15 9.96 17.11 -17.10
C SER A 15 11.10 16.76 -18.06
N ASP A 16 12.34 16.95 -17.63
CA ASP A 16 13.54 16.59 -18.41
C ASP A 16 13.66 15.07 -18.54
N MET A 17 13.38 14.35 -17.49
CA MET A 17 13.35 12.88 -17.44
C MET A 17 12.28 12.30 -18.40
N VAL A 18 11.09 12.89 -18.44
CA VAL A 18 10.01 12.49 -19.38
C VAL A 18 10.31 12.90 -20.82
N SER A 19 11.07 13.99 -21.02
CA SER A 19 11.42 14.51 -22.36
C SER A 19 12.52 13.72 -23.06
N LEU A 20 13.33 12.95 -22.33
CA LEU A 20 14.46 12.16 -22.86
C LEU A 20 14.05 10.90 -23.65
N GLY A 21 12.76 10.62 -23.79
CA GLY A 21 12.25 9.51 -24.60
C GLY A 21 12.48 8.11 -24.01
N GLY A 22 11.85 7.10 -24.60
CA GLY A 22 11.76 5.73 -24.07
C GLY A 22 13.07 5.02 -23.68
N ALA A 23 14.23 5.45 -24.19
CA ALA A 23 15.54 4.86 -23.88
C ALA A 23 16.08 5.29 -22.51
N ALA A 24 15.80 6.51 -22.06
CA ALA A 24 16.23 7.01 -20.75
C ALA A 24 15.27 6.57 -19.62
N ILE A 25 14.03 6.24 -19.98
CA ILE A 25 13.00 5.75 -19.05
C ILE A 25 13.12 4.22 -18.83
N ALA A 26 13.79 3.50 -19.73
CA ALA A 26 13.97 2.05 -19.59
C ALA A 26 14.77 1.63 -18.31
N PRO A 27 15.84 2.34 -17.89
CA PRO A 27 16.45 2.14 -16.58
C PRO A 27 15.49 2.52 -15.45
N LEU A 28 14.81 3.65 -15.56
CA LEU A 28 13.82 4.12 -14.57
C LEU A 28 12.63 3.14 -14.44
N ARG A 29 12.16 2.55 -15.55
CA ARG A 29 11.17 1.46 -15.53
C ARG A 29 11.70 0.24 -14.80
N ARG A 30 12.98 -0.12 -14.99
CA ARG A 30 13.62 -1.24 -14.30
C ARG A 30 13.85 -0.94 -12.82
N GLU A 31 14.21 0.27 -12.47
CA GLU A 31 14.51 0.69 -11.10
C GLU A 31 13.26 1.12 -10.33
N LEU A 32 12.23 1.68 -10.98
CA LEU A 32 10.86 1.79 -10.41
C LEU A 32 10.23 0.41 -10.23
N ALA A 33 10.43 -0.50 -11.18
CA ALA A 33 10.14 -1.91 -11.01
C ALA A 33 10.98 -2.47 -9.85
N ALA A 34 12.20 -2.05 -9.55
CA ALA A 34 12.98 -2.46 -8.39
C ALA A 34 12.49 -1.82 -7.09
N LEU A 35 12.08 -0.55 -7.07
CA LEU A 35 11.35 0.06 -5.94
C LEU A 35 9.98 -0.60 -5.67
N LEU A 36 9.40 -1.16 -6.72
CA LEU A 36 8.18 -1.97 -6.67
C LEU A 36 8.51 -3.47 -6.63
N SER A 37 9.73 -3.86 -6.95
CA SER A 37 10.25 -5.23 -7.13
C SER A 37 11.24 -5.69 -6.06
N ALA A 38 11.28 -5.06 -4.92
CA ALA A 38 11.49 -5.82 -3.69
C ALA A 38 10.47 -6.99 -3.62
N LEU A 39 9.56 -7.00 -4.53
CA LEU A 39 8.62 -8.00 -4.95
C LEU A 39 9.31 -8.86 -6.01
N SER A 40 9.53 -10.12 -5.72
CA SER A 40 10.22 -11.15 -6.53
C SER A 40 10.15 -10.97 -8.06
N GLU A 41 11.07 -11.58 -8.84
CA GLU A 41 11.14 -11.56 -10.31
C GLU A 41 9.80 -11.91 -11.00
N ASN A 42 8.93 -12.71 -10.39
CA ASN A 42 7.58 -13.01 -10.85
C ASN A 42 6.62 -11.80 -10.81
N SER A 43 6.84 -10.85 -9.90
CA SER A 43 6.05 -9.62 -9.81
C SER A 43 6.42 -8.61 -10.89
N GLN A 44 7.64 -8.68 -11.44
CA GLN A 44 8.06 -7.86 -12.58
C GLN A 44 7.25 -8.22 -13.85
N ALA A 45 6.96 -9.50 -14.06
CA ALA A 45 6.15 -9.94 -15.18
C ALA A 45 4.64 -9.63 -14.99
N ALA A 46 4.15 -9.61 -13.75
CA ALA A 46 2.80 -9.17 -13.42
C ALA A 46 2.66 -7.65 -13.59
N PHE A 47 3.67 -6.89 -13.14
CA PHE A 47 3.73 -5.44 -13.30
C PHE A 47 3.85 -5.03 -14.77
N ALA A 48 4.74 -5.66 -15.57
CA ALA A 48 4.88 -5.39 -16.99
C ALA A 48 3.59 -5.72 -17.76
N ARG A 49 2.93 -6.83 -17.48
CA ARG A 49 1.62 -7.17 -18.06
C ARG A 49 0.50 -6.19 -17.68
N HIS A 50 0.60 -5.58 -16.49
CA HIS A 50 -0.32 -4.57 -15.99
C HIS A 50 -0.16 -3.20 -16.67
N PHE A 51 1.06 -2.89 -17.16
CA PHE A 51 1.38 -1.61 -17.81
C PHE A 51 1.31 -1.65 -19.34
N ASP A 52 1.46 -2.82 -19.97
CA ASP A 52 1.37 -2.98 -21.43
C ASP A 52 -0.08 -3.15 -21.94
N GLY A 53 -1.05 -3.39 -21.05
CA GLY A 53 -2.49 -3.33 -21.34
C GLY A 53 -2.94 -1.87 -21.50
N GLY A 54 -3.17 -1.43 -22.73
CA GLY A 54 -3.56 -0.05 -23.05
C GLY A 54 -4.75 0.44 -22.21
N TYR A 55 -4.51 1.43 -21.38
CA TYR A 55 -5.53 2.15 -20.61
C TYR A 55 -6.44 2.91 -21.58
N ASP A 56 -7.73 2.61 -21.58
CA ASP A 56 -8.77 3.40 -22.23
C ASP A 56 -9.35 4.42 -21.23
N PRO A 57 -9.04 5.72 -21.38
CA PRO A 57 -9.54 6.75 -20.49
C PRO A 57 -11.05 7.04 -20.65
N SER A 58 -11.73 6.45 -21.64
CA SER A 58 -13.18 6.62 -21.85
C SER A 58 -14.02 5.70 -20.97
N ALA A 59 -13.42 4.73 -20.26
CA ALA A 59 -14.07 3.84 -19.31
C ALA A 59 -14.18 4.42 -17.88
N VAL A 60 -14.23 5.75 -17.74
CA VAL A 60 -14.50 6.39 -16.45
C VAL A 60 -15.99 6.34 -16.19
N ASP A 61 -16.42 5.31 -15.47
CA ASP A 61 -17.78 5.19 -14.98
C ASP A 61 -18.14 6.37 -14.06
N GLY A 62 -19.36 6.86 -14.24
CA GLY A 62 -19.98 7.92 -13.43
C GLY A 62 -20.11 7.52 -11.94
N PRO A 63 -20.60 8.42 -11.06
CA PRO A 63 -20.62 8.29 -9.60
C PRO A 63 -21.66 7.27 -9.10
N GLY A 64 -21.56 6.02 -9.49
CA GLY A 64 -22.56 5.03 -9.16
C GLY A 64 -22.07 3.60 -9.19
N GLN A 65 -21.32 3.17 -8.16
CA GLN A 65 -21.39 1.80 -7.64
C GLN A 65 -20.40 1.62 -6.50
N ARG A 66 -20.77 2.04 -5.30
CA ARG A 66 -19.99 1.80 -4.07
C ARG A 66 -19.85 0.31 -3.71
N SER A 67 -20.67 -0.57 -4.30
CA SER A 67 -20.66 -2.01 -4.09
C SER A 67 -19.39 -2.71 -4.63
N ASP A 68 -18.70 -2.10 -5.59
CA ASP A 68 -17.53 -2.71 -6.26
C ASP A 68 -16.17 -2.45 -5.57
N ARG A 69 -16.17 -1.85 -4.39
CA ARG A 69 -14.95 -1.51 -3.63
C ARG A 69 -14.55 -2.58 -2.60
N GLY A 70 -15.26 -3.70 -2.55
CA GLY A 70 -14.97 -4.82 -1.68
C GLY A 70 -13.91 -5.76 -2.26
N ILE A 71 -13.42 -6.67 -1.41
CA ILE A 71 -12.54 -7.77 -1.81
C ILE A 71 -13.17 -9.06 -1.32
N GLU A 72 -13.39 -10.00 -2.21
CA GLU A 72 -13.84 -11.35 -1.89
C GLU A 72 -12.66 -12.32 -1.99
N VAL A 73 -12.51 -13.18 -0.98
CA VAL A 73 -11.46 -14.20 -0.89
C VAL A 73 -12.13 -15.55 -0.72
N ARG A 74 -11.82 -16.51 -1.60
CA ARG A 74 -12.40 -17.87 -1.57
C ARG A 74 -11.29 -18.91 -1.58
N ASP A 75 -11.22 -19.69 -0.50
CA ASP A 75 -10.31 -20.83 -0.30
C ASP A 75 -8.85 -20.51 -0.68
N LEU A 76 -8.40 -19.31 -0.32
CA LEU A 76 -7.11 -18.75 -0.74
C LEU A 76 -5.96 -19.47 -0.06
N SER A 77 -5.11 -20.13 -0.86
CA SER A 77 -3.85 -20.73 -0.43
C SER A 77 -2.70 -20.12 -1.23
N VAL A 78 -1.67 -19.66 -0.52
CA VAL A 78 -0.52 -18.94 -1.10
C VAL A 78 0.77 -19.45 -0.48
N GLY A 79 1.80 -19.64 -1.32
CA GLY A 79 3.09 -20.13 -0.86
C GLY A 79 4.25 -19.64 -1.72
N TYR A 80 5.47 -19.99 -1.28
CA TYR A 80 6.73 -19.73 -1.97
C TYR A 80 7.46 -21.06 -2.21
N GLY A 81 7.55 -21.49 -3.45
CA GLY A 81 8.02 -22.84 -3.79
C GLY A 81 7.12 -23.89 -3.13
N GLU A 82 7.70 -24.78 -2.32
CA GLU A 82 6.95 -25.84 -1.60
C GLU A 82 6.39 -25.38 -0.23
N HIS A 83 6.73 -24.15 0.21
CA HIS A 83 6.34 -23.67 1.54
C HIS A 83 5.01 -22.90 1.46
N LEU A 84 3.97 -23.48 2.06
CA LEU A 84 2.66 -22.85 2.21
C LEU A 84 2.71 -21.78 3.30
N ALA A 85 2.43 -20.54 2.93
CA ALA A 85 2.40 -19.39 3.86
C ALA A 85 0.98 -19.07 4.34
N LEU A 86 -0.03 -19.37 3.50
CA LEU A 86 -1.47 -19.23 3.79
C LEU A 86 -2.22 -20.45 3.29
N GLU A 87 -3.22 -20.89 4.05
CA GLU A 87 -4.01 -22.08 3.73
C GLU A 87 -5.51 -21.80 3.93
N GLY A 88 -6.31 -21.97 2.86
CA GLY A 88 -7.76 -22.03 2.88
C GLY A 88 -8.46 -20.77 3.44
N VAL A 89 -7.91 -19.58 3.24
CA VAL A 89 -8.52 -18.35 3.76
C VAL A 89 -9.75 -18.00 2.93
N THR A 90 -10.91 -17.87 3.62
CA THR A 90 -12.19 -17.48 3.00
C THR A 90 -12.85 -16.36 3.79
N GLY A 91 -13.35 -15.33 3.11
CA GLY A 91 -14.08 -14.21 3.71
C GLY A 91 -14.11 -12.99 2.81
N ASP A 92 -14.63 -11.87 3.33
CA ASP A 92 -14.87 -10.66 2.57
C ASP A 92 -14.39 -9.42 3.33
N PHE A 93 -13.69 -8.53 2.62
CA PHE A 93 -13.48 -7.15 3.06
C PHE A 93 -14.61 -6.30 2.49
N ALA A 94 -15.50 -5.86 3.36
CA ALA A 94 -16.67 -5.07 2.93
C ALA A 94 -16.26 -3.73 2.28
N PRO A 95 -17.02 -3.22 1.31
CA PRO A 95 -16.80 -1.89 0.75
C PRO A 95 -16.82 -0.81 1.83
N SER A 96 -15.98 0.22 1.68
CA SER A 96 -15.90 1.35 2.61
C SER A 96 -15.62 0.94 4.07
N SER A 97 -14.93 -0.18 4.24
CA SER A 97 -14.54 -0.70 5.55
C SER A 97 -13.09 -0.39 5.89
N MET A 98 -12.75 -0.57 7.17
CA MET A 98 -11.38 -0.52 7.65
C MET A 98 -11.12 -1.77 8.48
N THR A 99 -10.28 -2.67 7.95
CA THR A 99 -9.99 -3.98 8.54
C THR A 99 -8.51 -4.08 8.90
N ALA A 100 -8.21 -4.43 10.15
CA ALA A 100 -6.88 -4.79 10.58
C ALA A 100 -6.59 -6.27 10.28
N VAL A 101 -5.40 -6.57 9.77
CA VAL A 101 -4.88 -7.94 9.67
C VAL A 101 -3.85 -8.10 10.77
N VAL A 102 -4.12 -8.99 11.70
CA VAL A 102 -3.26 -9.25 12.86
C VAL A 102 -2.89 -10.71 12.95
N GLY A 103 -1.83 -11.01 13.66
CA GLY A 103 -1.35 -12.36 13.87
C GLY A 103 0.13 -12.37 14.24
N PRO A 104 0.66 -13.48 14.76
CA PRO A 104 2.07 -13.63 15.08
C PRO A 104 2.97 -13.46 13.85
N ASN A 105 4.29 -13.31 14.08
CA ASN A 105 5.26 -13.32 12.98
C ASN A 105 5.24 -14.67 12.27
N GLY A 106 5.32 -14.66 10.93
CA GLY A 106 5.17 -15.86 10.12
C GLY A 106 3.73 -16.35 9.91
N ALA A 107 2.71 -15.58 10.36
CA ALA A 107 1.30 -15.90 10.16
C ALA A 107 0.80 -15.74 8.71
N GLY A 108 1.61 -15.18 7.81
CA GLY A 108 1.23 -14.97 6.40
C GLY A 108 0.59 -13.61 6.09
N LYS A 109 0.62 -12.63 7.03
CA LYS A 109 -0.04 -11.32 6.88
C LYS A 109 0.39 -10.57 5.61
N SER A 110 1.69 -10.35 5.42
CA SER A 110 2.23 -9.66 4.22
C SER A 110 1.97 -10.48 2.95
N THR A 111 2.00 -11.82 3.05
CA THR A 111 1.65 -12.72 1.93
C THR A 111 0.19 -12.55 1.52
N LEU A 112 -0.73 -12.41 2.48
CA LEU A 112 -2.13 -12.11 2.20
C LEU A 112 -2.25 -10.77 1.44
N LEU A 113 -1.64 -9.69 1.95
CA LEU A 113 -1.70 -8.40 1.27
C LEU A 113 -1.12 -8.46 -0.16
N LYS A 114 -0.01 -9.16 -0.35
CA LYS A 114 0.60 -9.36 -1.67
C LYS A 114 -0.31 -10.15 -2.62
N ALA A 115 -1.04 -11.15 -2.11
CA ALA A 115 -2.03 -11.90 -2.90
C ALA A 115 -3.24 -11.00 -3.26
N LEU A 116 -3.77 -10.23 -2.29
CA LEU A 116 -4.85 -9.26 -2.54
C LEU A 116 -4.45 -8.19 -3.56
N ALA A 117 -3.18 -7.77 -3.56
CA ALA A 117 -2.62 -6.83 -4.53
C ALA A 117 -2.32 -7.45 -5.90
N GLY A 118 -2.53 -8.76 -6.08
CA GLY A 118 -2.21 -9.47 -7.31
C GLY A 118 -0.71 -9.65 -7.59
N ILE A 119 0.14 -9.37 -6.60
CA ILE A 119 1.60 -9.46 -6.70
C ILE A 119 2.04 -10.93 -6.68
N ILE A 120 1.39 -11.74 -5.84
CA ILE A 120 1.62 -13.17 -5.75
C ILE A 120 0.38 -13.89 -6.24
N GLN A 121 0.57 -14.86 -7.15
CA GLN A 121 -0.55 -15.68 -7.63
C GLN A 121 -0.90 -16.75 -6.57
N PRO A 122 -2.19 -16.96 -6.28
CA PRO A 122 -2.63 -18.07 -5.44
C PRO A 122 -2.19 -19.43 -6.00
N MET A 123 -1.83 -20.36 -5.11
CA MET A 123 -1.66 -21.79 -5.45
C MET A 123 -3.01 -22.48 -5.58
N ALA A 124 -4.00 -22.05 -4.77
CA ALA A 124 -5.38 -22.51 -4.83
C ALA A 124 -6.33 -21.37 -4.40
N GLY A 125 -7.60 -21.48 -4.79
CA GLY A 125 -8.60 -20.46 -4.49
C GLY A 125 -8.49 -19.24 -5.38
N GLN A 126 -9.18 -18.17 -4.99
CA GLN A 126 -9.22 -16.94 -5.78
C GLN A 126 -9.44 -15.69 -4.93
N VAL A 127 -8.99 -14.54 -5.46
CA VAL A 127 -9.29 -13.21 -4.98
C VAL A 127 -10.08 -12.47 -6.05
N THR A 128 -11.26 -11.97 -5.69
CA THR A 128 -12.07 -11.12 -6.56
C THR A 128 -12.06 -9.69 -6.03
N CYS A 129 -11.52 -8.76 -6.80
CA CYS A 129 -11.41 -7.36 -6.45
C CYS A 129 -11.55 -6.49 -7.71
N ALA A 130 -12.68 -5.80 -7.85
CA ALA A 130 -12.93 -4.93 -8.99
C ALA A 130 -11.95 -3.74 -9.04
N ALA A 131 -11.52 -3.23 -7.88
CA ALA A 131 -10.52 -2.17 -7.81
C ALA A 131 -9.16 -2.61 -8.39
N LEU A 132 -8.78 -3.88 -8.23
CA LEU A 132 -7.57 -4.44 -8.83
C LEU A 132 -7.69 -4.47 -10.37
N ALA A 133 -8.80 -4.98 -10.89
CA ALA A 133 -9.07 -5.05 -12.33
C ALA A 133 -9.11 -3.65 -12.99
N ARG A 134 -9.58 -2.64 -12.25
CA ARG A 134 -9.63 -1.23 -12.68
C ARG A 134 -8.35 -0.46 -12.38
N HIS A 135 -7.32 -1.09 -11.85
CA HIS A 135 -6.08 -0.45 -11.38
C HIS A 135 -6.30 0.64 -10.32
N ARG A 136 -7.35 0.53 -9.53
CA ARG A 136 -7.70 1.46 -8.43
C ARG A 136 -7.38 0.88 -7.06
N LEU A 137 -6.40 -0.01 -6.99
CA LEU A 137 -5.84 -0.55 -5.77
C LEU A 137 -4.46 0.07 -5.51
N ALA A 138 -4.25 0.57 -4.30
CA ALA A 138 -2.97 1.06 -3.82
C ALA A 138 -2.39 0.06 -2.81
N TYR A 139 -1.10 -0.22 -2.92
CA TYR A 139 -0.37 -1.06 -1.98
C TYR A 139 0.84 -0.31 -1.42
N LEU A 140 0.93 -0.26 -0.11
CA LEU A 140 2.09 0.22 0.63
C LEU A 140 2.80 -1.00 1.24
N PRO A 141 3.94 -1.43 0.69
CA PRO A 141 4.72 -2.53 1.24
C PRO A 141 5.42 -2.12 2.55
N GLN A 142 5.89 -3.11 3.29
CA GLN A 142 6.70 -2.88 4.46
C GLN A 142 7.95 -2.06 4.09
N GLN A 143 8.31 -1.08 4.92
CA GLN A 143 9.36 -0.11 4.62
C GLN A 143 10.73 -0.77 4.34
N ALA A 144 11.03 -1.89 4.99
CA ALA A 144 12.27 -2.65 4.77
C ALA A 144 12.40 -3.20 3.34
N GLU A 145 11.30 -3.31 2.59
CA GLU A 145 11.28 -3.77 1.20
C GLU A 145 11.56 -2.65 0.19
N LEU A 146 11.67 -1.38 0.63
CA LEU A 146 11.83 -0.23 -0.26
C LEU A 146 13.28 0.23 -0.34
N ASP A 147 13.82 0.28 -1.56
CA ASP A 147 15.14 0.84 -1.81
C ASP A 147 15.10 2.38 -1.77
N ARG A 148 15.78 2.96 -0.79
CA ARG A 148 15.89 4.40 -0.61
C ARG A 148 17.10 5.03 -1.30
N SER A 149 17.97 4.22 -1.88
CA SER A 149 19.19 4.71 -2.58
C SER A 149 18.87 5.34 -3.95
N PHE A 150 17.63 5.16 -4.42
CA PHE A 150 17.19 5.71 -5.70
C PHE A 150 17.25 7.24 -5.70
N PRO A 151 17.89 7.88 -6.73
CA PRO A 151 18.20 9.31 -6.72
C PRO A 151 17.00 10.19 -7.14
N ILE A 152 15.87 10.07 -6.44
CA ILE A 152 14.69 10.92 -6.61
C ILE A 152 14.43 11.77 -5.38
N THR A 153 13.79 12.91 -5.60
CA THR A 153 13.32 13.79 -4.54
C THR A 153 12.00 13.31 -3.96
N LEU A 154 11.64 13.82 -2.77
CA LEU A 154 10.34 13.58 -2.16
C LEU A 154 9.20 14.00 -3.09
N GLY A 155 9.28 15.16 -3.74
CA GLY A 155 8.27 15.62 -4.68
C GLY A 155 8.09 14.69 -5.88
N GLU A 156 9.19 14.15 -6.43
CA GLU A 156 9.16 13.16 -7.51
C GLU A 156 8.53 11.83 -7.04
N LEU A 157 8.91 11.34 -5.85
CA LEU A 157 8.29 10.15 -5.26
C LEU A 157 6.77 10.30 -5.13
N VAL A 158 6.32 11.45 -4.62
CA VAL A 158 4.89 11.72 -4.44
C VAL A 158 4.18 11.85 -5.79
N ALA A 159 4.81 12.51 -6.78
CA ALA A 159 4.27 12.64 -8.14
C ALA A 159 4.02 11.28 -8.82
N LEU A 160 4.81 10.25 -8.48
CA LEU A 160 4.59 8.88 -8.97
C LEU A 160 3.24 8.29 -8.52
N GLY A 161 2.58 8.86 -7.51
CA GLY A 161 1.21 8.46 -7.15
C GLY A 161 0.20 8.69 -8.27
N ASP A 162 0.37 9.75 -9.07
CA ASP A 162 -0.50 10.07 -10.22
C ASP A 162 0.01 9.48 -11.56
N TRP A 163 1.01 8.56 -11.51
CA TRP A 163 1.65 7.99 -12.70
C TRP A 163 0.66 7.40 -13.71
N ARG A 164 -0.44 6.85 -13.26
CA ARG A 164 -1.49 6.25 -14.09
C ARG A 164 -2.12 7.26 -15.05
N ASN A 165 -2.22 8.52 -14.65
CA ASN A 165 -2.87 9.56 -15.44
C ASN A 165 -1.96 10.16 -16.52
N PHE A 166 -0.64 10.03 -16.39
CA PHE A 166 0.28 10.59 -17.40
C PHE A 166 1.27 9.54 -17.97
N GLY A 167 1.59 8.45 -17.25
CA GLY A 167 2.46 7.36 -17.73
C GLY A 167 3.85 7.85 -18.17
N SER A 168 4.51 7.01 -18.98
CA SER A 168 5.87 7.29 -19.50
C SER A 168 5.88 8.16 -20.77
N VAL A 169 4.73 8.43 -21.37
CA VAL A 169 4.64 9.07 -22.72
C VAL A 169 3.98 10.44 -22.66
N ARG A 170 3.13 10.71 -21.68
CA ARG A 170 2.42 11.99 -21.55
C ARG A 170 3.16 12.94 -20.61
N LYS A 171 3.15 14.24 -20.94
CA LYS A 171 3.64 15.26 -20.01
C LYS A 171 2.76 15.28 -18.76
N PRO A 172 3.36 15.42 -17.55
CA PRO A 172 2.60 15.59 -16.33
C PRO A 172 1.57 16.72 -16.45
N PRO A 173 0.34 16.54 -15.99
CA PRO A 173 -0.67 17.58 -16.07
C PRO A 173 -0.24 18.80 -15.25
N ARG A 174 -0.62 20.01 -15.71
CA ARG A 174 -0.24 21.26 -15.02
C ARG A 174 -0.66 21.30 -13.54
N ARG A 175 -1.77 20.63 -13.21
CA ARG A 175 -2.31 20.52 -11.84
C ARG A 175 -1.46 19.62 -10.94
N LEU A 176 -0.66 18.68 -11.49
CA LEU A 176 0.09 17.72 -10.69
C LEU A 176 0.99 18.40 -9.66
N ALA A 177 1.63 19.52 -10.02
CA ALA A 177 2.48 20.25 -9.09
C ALA A 177 1.71 20.75 -7.86
N ALA A 178 0.50 21.27 -8.05
CA ALA A 178 -0.35 21.71 -6.94
C ALA A 178 -0.80 20.52 -6.09
N SER A 179 -1.24 19.41 -6.70
CA SER A 179 -1.63 18.19 -5.99
C SER A 179 -0.48 17.58 -5.20
N VAL A 180 0.75 17.58 -5.74
CA VAL A 180 1.95 17.14 -5.01
C VAL A 180 2.21 18.02 -3.78
N HIS A 181 2.14 19.34 -3.93
CA HIS A 181 2.32 20.26 -2.80
C HIS A 181 1.25 20.05 -1.72
N GLU A 182 -0.01 19.88 -2.10
CA GLU A 182 -1.11 19.62 -1.18
C GLU A 182 -0.92 18.28 -0.43
N ALA A 183 -0.55 17.21 -1.15
CA ALA A 183 -0.30 15.92 -0.54
C ALA A 183 0.90 15.96 0.43
N VAL A 184 1.97 16.66 0.06
CA VAL A 184 3.15 16.83 0.91
C VAL A 184 2.82 17.67 2.15
N ALA A 185 1.99 18.72 2.01
CA ALA A 185 1.51 19.54 3.13
C ALA A 185 0.63 18.72 4.09
N THR A 186 -0.23 17.85 3.55
CA THR A 186 -1.10 16.98 4.38
C THR A 186 -0.31 16.11 5.36
N VAL A 187 0.93 15.76 5.02
CA VAL A 187 1.81 14.94 5.87
C VAL A 187 2.92 15.76 6.55
N GLY A 188 2.91 17.09 6.46
CA GLY A 188 3.85 18.00 7.11
C GLY A 188 5.28 17.88 6.62
N LEU A 189 5.48 17.77 5.30
CA LEU A 189 6.81 17.61 4.69
C LEU A 189 7.16 18.69 3.66
N GLU A 190 6.50 19.85 3.66
CA GLU A 190 6.64 20.92 2.64
C GLU A 190 8.09 21.38 2.46
N THR A 191 8.82 21.51 3.58
CA THR A 191 10.21 21.97 3.57
C THR A 191 11.18 20.96 2.97
N PHE A 192 10.75 19.69 2.82
CA PHE A 192 11.56 18.58 2.33
C PHE A 192 11.28 18.21 0.87
N ILE A 193 10.37 18.89 0.19
CA ILE A 193 9.87 18.52 -1.15
C ILE A 193 10.96 18.33 -2.19
N ASN A 194 12.06 19.10 -2.11
CA ASN A 194 13.21 19.03 -3.01
C ASN A 194 14.35 18.14 -2.46
N ARG A 195 14.17 17.51 -1.27
CA ARG A 195 15.20 16.67 -0.65
C ARG A 195 15.13 15.27 -1.26
N GLN A 196 16.28 14.62 -1.42
CA GLN A 196 16.36 13.25 -1.89
C GLN A 196 15.78 12.29 -0.86
N ILE A 197 15.12 11.22 -1.30
CA ILE A 197 14.50 10.23 -0.41
C ILE A 197 15.53 9.52 0.48
N ALA A 198 16.78 9.38 0.02
CA ALA A 198 17.87 8.83 0.81
C ALA A 198 18.21 9.66 2.06
N GLU A 199 17.98 10.98 2.01
CA GLU A 199 18.30 11.93 3.08
C GLU A 199 17.15 12.08 4.10
N LEU A 200 15.99 11.50 3.83
CA LEU A 200 14.85 11.56 4.75
C LEU A 200 15.07 10.63 5.94
N SER A 201 14.61 11.04 7.12
CA SER A 201 14.51 10.10 8.25
C SER A 201 13.53 8.97 7.91
N VAL A 202 13.56 7.88 8.68
CA VAL A 202 12.64 6.74 8.50
C VAL A 202 11.19 7.20 8.56
N GLY A 203 10.82 8.02 9.56
CA GLY A 203 9.46 8.55 9.71
C GLY A 203 9.08 9.57 8.61
N GLN A 204 10.02 10.40 8.15
CA GLN A 204 9.78 11.31 7.02
C GLN A 204 9.52 10.53 5.72
N PHE A 205 10.30 9.49 5.47
CA PHE A 205 10.09 8.62 4.30
C PHE A 205 8.73 7.91 4.36
N GLN A 206 8.33 7.40 5.53
CA GLN A 206 7.02 6.77 5.71
C GLN A 206 5.88 7.76 5.42
N ARG A 207 5.95 8.99 5.95
CA ARG A 207 4.98 10.05 5.64
C ARG A 207 4.96 10.42 4.15
N ALA A 208 6.13 10.42 3.47
CA ALA A 208 6.22 10.65 2.02
C ALA A 208 5.49 9.56 1.22
N LEU A 209 5.54 8.30 1.67
CA LEU A 209 4.78 7.20 1.07
C LEU A 209 3.26 7.39 1.25
N PHE A 210 2.80 7.91 2.39
CA PHE A 210 1.39 8.29 2.55
C PHE A 210 0.99 9.45 1.62
N ALA A 211 1.84 10.47 1.46
CA ALA A 211 1.59 11.54 0.49
C ALA A 211 1.47 11.00 -0.94
N ARG A 212 2.28 10.00 -1.31
CA ARG A 212 2.15 9.30 -2.59
C ARG A 212 0.81 8.58 -2.73
N LEU A 213 0.32 7.91 -1.67
CA LEU A 213 -0.97 7.24 -1.67
C LEU A 213 -2.14 8.22 -1.90
N LEU A 214 -2.06 9.45 -1.39
CA LEU A 214 -3.07 10.51 -1.61
C LEU A 214 -3.29 10.80 -3.10
N LEU A 215 -2.25 10.68 -3.93
CA LEU A 215 -2.33 10.94 -5.37
C LEU A 215 -2.79 9.73 -6.19
N GLN A 216 -2.84 8.53 -5.59
CA GLN A 216 -3.20 7.32 -6.33
C GLN A 216 -4.69 7.18 -6.63
N ASP A 217 -5.55 7.98 -5.97
CA ASP A 217 -7.02 7.93 -6.12
C ASP A 217 -7.56 6.49 -6.12
N ALA A 218 -7.14 5.71 -5.11
CA ALA A 218 -7.47 4.29 -5.02
C ALA A 218 -8.83 4.05 -4.34
N ASP A 219 -9.56 3.03 -4.79
CA ASP A 219 -10.78 2.54 -4.12
C ASP A 219 -10.45 1.57 -2.98
N VAL A 220 -9.34 0.84 -3.12
CA VAL A 220 -8.83 -0.12 -2.14
C VAL A 220 -7.39 0.25 -1.77
N ILE A 221 -7.10 0.32 -0.49
CA ILE A 221 -5.78 0.67 0.05
C ILE A 221 -5.31 -0.46 0.97
N LEU A 222 -4.20 -1.09 0.59
CA LEU A 222 -3.55 -2.15 1.34
C LEU A 222 -2.27 -1.60 1.98
N LEU A 223 -2.11 -1.75 3.29
CA LEU A 223 -1.01 -1.17 4.07
C LEU A 223 -0.29 -2.26 4.86
N ASP A 224 0.98 -2.47 4.60
CA ASP A 224 1.79 -3.44 5.34
C ASP A 224 2.67 -2.72 6.37
N GLU A 225 2.33 -2.86 7.65
CA GLU A 225 2.98 -2.21 8.80
C GLU A 225 3.18 -0.69 8.63
N PRO A 226 2.11 0.07 8.30
CA PRO A 226 2.24 1.47 7.88
C PRO A 226 2.74 2.43 8.96
N PHE A 227 2.71 2.04 10.22
CA PHE A 227 3.08 2.88 11.37
C PHE A 227 4.40 2.47 12.02
N ALA A 228 5.14 1.53 11.42
CA ALA A 228 6.44 1.12 11.93
C ALA A 228 7.40 2.32 12.01
N SER A 229 8.09 2.46 13.13
CA SER A 229 9.10 3.51 13.36
C SER A 229 8.56 4.96 13.33
N LEU A 230 7.27 5.16 13.50
CA LEU A 230 6.65 6.48 13.69
C LEU A 230 6.45 6.79 15.17
N ASP A 231 6.54 8.08 15.51
CA ASP A 231 6.12 8.58 16.81
C ASP A 231 4.59 8.54 16.97
N GLU A 232 4.11 8.63 18.19
CA GLU A 232 2.70 8.48 18.53
C GLU A 232 1.85 9.56 17.86
N SER A 233 2.28 10.81 17.88
CA SER A 233 1.53 11.93 17.31
C SER A 233 1.38 11.79 15.79
N THR A 234 2.45 11.41 15.10
CA THR A 234 2.43 11.14 13.65
C THR A 234 1.52 9.96 13.32
N THR A 235 1.55 8.90 14.14
CA THR A 235 0.68 7.74 13.96
C THR A 235 -0.80 8.13 14.08
N ASP A 236 -1.15 8.96 15.07
CA ASP A 236 -2.53 9.43 15.27
C ASP A 236 -3.01 10.30 14.08
N ASP A 237 -2.15 11.16 13.53
CA ASP A 237 -2.47 11.95 12.35
C ASP A 237 -2.76 11.06 11.13
N LEU A 238 -1.96 10.02 10.91
CA LEU A 238 -2.15 9.07 9.82
C LEU A 238 -3.39 8.18 10.04
N LEU A 239 -3.69 7.78 11.28
CA LEU A 239 -4.93 7.07 11.60
C LEU A 239 -6.16 7.92 11.29
N ARG A 240 -6.14 9.23 11.62
CA ARG A 240 -7.21 10.18 11.22
C ARG A 240 -7.32 10.30 9.70
N LEU A 241 -6.21 10.24 8.96
CA LEU A 241 -6.21 10.21 7.51
C LEU A 241 -6.90 8.94 6.98
N LEU A 242 -6.59 7.75 7.54
CA LEU A 242 -7.26 6.50 7.15
C LEU A 242 -8.77 6.55 7.43
N GLN A 243 -9.18 7.13 8.55
CA GLN A 243 -10.60 7.30 8.88
C GLN A 243 -11.31 8.18 7.83
N ARG A 244 -10.70 9.31 7.43
CA ARG A 244 -11.23 10.17 6.36
C ARG A 244 -11.33 9.43 5.02
N TRP A 245 -10.35 8.59 4.68
CA TRP A 245 -10.40 7.76 3.47
C TRP A 245 -11.57 6.79 3.52
N ARG A 246 -11.77 6.09 4.64
CA ARG A 246 -12.94 5.22 4.83
C ARG A 246 -14.25 5.98 4.66
N GLU A 247 -14.37 7.16 5.27
CA GLU A 247 -15.56 8.04 5.14
C GLU A 247 -15.75 8.51 3.70
N GLY A 248 -14.66 8.71 2.94
CA GLY A 248 -14.64 8.96 1.50
C GLY A 248 -15.06 7.76 0.65
N GLY A 249 -15.28 6.61 1.29
CA GLY A 249 -15.74 5.39 0.64
C GLY A 249 -14.64 4.41 0.25
N GLN A 250 -13.37 4.66 0.59
CA GLN A 250 -12.28 3.71 0.34
C GLN A 250 -12.37 2.51 1.30
N THR A 251 -11.94 1.35 0.80
CA THR A 251 -11.75 0.13 1.59
C THR A 251 -10.29 0.03 2.00
N ILE A 252 -10.05 -0.13 3.30
CA ILE A 252 -8.69 -0.13 3.88
C ILE A 252 -8.42 -1.46 4.55
N VAL A 253 -7.30 -2.09 4.20
CA VAL A 253 -6.79 -3.29 4.85
C VAL A 253 -5.37 -3.00 5.33
N ALA A 254 -5.13 -3.08 6.63
CA ALA A 254 -3.84 -2.74 7.23
C ALA A 254 -3.30 -3.87 8.11
N VAL A 255 -2.06 -4.29 7.86
CA VAL A 255 -1.33 -5.18 8.78
C VAL A 255 -0.82 -4.36 9.95
N LEU A 256 -1.18 -4.76 11.15
CA LEU A 256 -0.81 -4.09 12.39
C LEU A 256 -0.35 -5.07 13.46
N HIS A 257 0.53 -4.59 14.36
CA HIS A 257 1.04 -5.38 15.49
C HIS A 257 0.54 -4.88 16.85
N ASP A 258 0.14 -3.60 16.92
CA ASP A 258 -0.36 -2.98 18.15
C ASP A 258 -1.87 -3.27 18.29
N LEU A 259 -2.20 -4.25 19.14
CA LEU A 259 -3.59 -4.68 19.36
C LEU A 259 -4.44 -3.58 20.04
N ASP A 260 -3.84 -2.70 20.84
CA ASP A 260 -4.60 -1.65 21.51
C ASP A 260 -5.02 -0.59 20.50
N ARG A 261 -4.15 -0.23 19.56
CA ARG A 261 -4.51 0.63 18.43
C ARG A 261 -5.54 -0.03 17.51
N VAL A 262 -5.43 -1.33 17.27
CA VAL A 262 -6.42 -2.07 16.48
C VAL A 262 -7.78 -1.98 17.16
N ARG A 263 -7.88 -2.26 18.47
CA ARG A 263 -9.14 -2.16 19.22
C ARG A 263 -9.76 -0.77 19.20
N LEU A 264 -8.92 0.26 19.20
CA LEU A 264 -9.39 1.65 19.25
C LEU A 264 -9.87 2.17 17.89
N HIS A 265 -9.20 1.80 16.79
CA HIS A 265 -9.38 2.46 15.49
C HIS A 265 -9.98 1.57 14.41
N PHE A 266 -9.91 0.25 14.53
CA PHE A 266 -10.36 -0.67 13.47
C PHE A 266 -11.62 -1.44 13.89
N PRO A 267 -12.76 -1.19 13.20
CA PRO A 267 -14.01 -1.88 13.55
C PRO A 267 -14.01 -3.36 13.21
N SER A 268 -13.20 -3.78 12.23
CA SER A 268 -13.09 -5.17 11.77
C SER A 268 -11.64 -5.65 11.88
N THR A 269 -11.47 -6.91 12.26
CA THR A 269 -10.16 -7.56 12.35
C THR A 269 -10.19 -8.96 11.75
N LEU A 270 -9.16 -9.24 10.95
CA LEU A 270 -8.82 -10.59 10.50
C LEU A 270 -7.63 -11.08 11.32
N LEU A 271 -7.83 -12.11 12.14
CA LEU A 271 -6.78 -12.78 12.92
C LEU A 271 -6.28 -14.00 12.15
N LEU A 272 -5.00 -14.01 11.84
CA LEU A 272 -4.34 -14.97 10.96
C LEU A 272 -3.22 -15.72 11.69
N ALA A 273 -3.13 -17.02 11.43
CA ALA A 273 -2.03 -17.89 11.86
C ALA A 273 -1.81 -18.99 10.81
N ARG A 274 -1.31 -18.62 9.62
CA ARG A 274 -1.27 -19.38 8.36
C ARG A 274 -2.65 -19.72 7.81
N SER A 275 -3.60 -20.02 8.66
CA SER A 275 -5.03 -20.17 8.35
C SER A 275 -5.84 -19.09 9.06
N LEU A 276 -7.11 -18.96 8.69
CA LEU A 276 -8.04 -18.05 9.33
C LEU A 276 -8.39 -18.55 10.74
N ILE A 277 -8.13 -17.72 11.76
CA ILE A 277 -8.54 -18.00 13.14
C ILE A 277 -9.88 -17.33 13.45
N ALA A 278 -10.01 -16.03 13.11
CA ALA A 278 -11.25 -15.27 13.28
C ALA A 278 -11.29 -14.09 12.30
N TRP A 279 -12.47 -13.69 11.86
CA TRP A 279 -12.69 -12.52 11.00
C TRP A 279 -14.04 -11.88 11.31
N GLY A 280 -14.05 -10.59 11.60
CA GLY A 280 -15.27 -9.83 11.87
C GLY A 280 -15.03 -8.70 12.86
N ASP A 281 -16.01 -8.45 13.73
CA ASP A 281 -15.89 -7.44 14.78
C ASP A 281 -14.60 -7.59 15.57
N THR A 282 -13.90 -6.47 15.78
CA THR A 282 -12.57 -6.47 16.40
C THR A 282 -12.60 -7.01 17.83
N SER A 283 -13.64 -6.69 18.61
CA SER A 283 -13.73 -7.14 20.00
C SER A 283 -13.89 -8.67 20.10
N LEU A 284 -14.64 -9.25 19.18
CA LEU A 284 -14.86 -10.71 19.10
C LEU A 284 -13.64 -11.42 18.49
N SER A 285 -13.07 -10.87 17.43
CA SER A 285 -11.92 -11.47 16.74
C SER A 285 -10.67 -11.49 17.63
N LEU A 286 -10.48 -10.47 18.47
CA LEU A 286 -9.37 -10.35 19.41
C LEU A 286 -9.70 -10.83 20.83
N SER A 287 -10.63 -11.77 20.98
CA SER A 287 -10.88 -12.44 22.26
C SER A 287 -9.63 -13.20 22.74
N ALA A 288 -9.49 -13.38 24.06
CA ALA A 288 -8.37 -14.11 24.64
C ALA A 288 -8.23 -15.54 24.06
N ASP A 289 -9.35 -16.22 23.83
CA ASP A 289 -9.39 -17.58 23.26
C ASP A 289 -8.85 -17.60 21.82
N ASN A 290 -9.25 -16.64 20.98
CA ASN A 290 -8.77 -16.55 19.61
C ASN A 290 -7.27 -16.22 19.54
N LEU A 291 -6.79 -15.32 20.41
CA LEU A 291 -5.38 -14.99 20.53
C LEU A 291 -4.54 -16.21 20.96
N ALA A 292 -5.02 -16.97 21.94
CA ALA A 292 -4.38 -18.21 22.37
C ALA A 292 -4.34 -19.25 21.23
N ARG A 293 -5.45 -19.43 20.49
CA ARG A 293 -5.51 -20.31 19.30
C ARG A 293 -4.50 -19.89 18.23
N ALA A 294 -4.35 -18.58 17.97
CA ALA A 294 -3.40 -18.10 17.00
C ALA A 294 -1.94 -18.39 17.39
N HIS A 295 -1.60 -18.30 18.68
CA HIS A 295 -0.27 -18.68 19.18
C HIS A 295 -0.02 -20.18 19.07
N MET A 296 -0.98 -21.01 19.50
CA MET A 296 -0.88 -22.47 19.44
C MET A 296 -0.71 -22.97 18.00
N ALA A 297 -1.45 -22.39 17.04
CA ALA A 297 -1.38 -22.78 15.63
C ALA A 297 0.01 -22.61 15.01
N LEU A 298 0.85 -21.73 15.56
CA LEU A 298 2.25 -21.53 15.13
C LEU A 298 3.28 -22.17 16.09
N GLY A 299 2.83 -22.94 17.10
CA GLY A 299 3.71 -23.55 18.09
C GLY A 299 4.42 -22.53 19.00
N LEU A 300 3.84 -21.34 19.18
CA LEU A 300 4.39 -20.29 20.03
C LEU A 300 3.86 -20.41 21.45
N PRO A 301 4.67 -20.07 22.49
CA PRO A 301 4.22 -20.11 23.87
C PRO A 301 3.07 -19.12 24.13
N GLU A 302 2.17 -19.47 25.05
CA GLU A 302 1.10 -18.56 25.50
C GLU A 302 1.70 -17.28 26.09
N GLY A 303 1.17 -16.13 25.67
CA GLY A 303 1.64 -14.80 26.14
C GLY A 303 2.74 -14.16 25.31
N GLY A 304 3.13 -14.77 24.20
CA GLY A 304 4.00 -14.13 23.21
C GLY A 304 3.40 -12.84 22.69
N ARG A 305 4.18 -11.75 22.62
CA ARG A 305 3.68 -10.48 22.07
C ARG A 305 3.44 -10.61 20.57
N PHE A 306 2.27 -10.15 20.09
CA PHE A 306 2.07 -9.89 18.68
C PHE A 306 3.04 -8.76 18.28
N GLY A 307 4.12 -9.08 17.57
CA GLY A 307 4.92 -8.11 16.83
C GLY A 307 5.92 -7.23 17.58
N ARG A 308 6.83 -7.79 18.39
CA ARG A 308 8.18 -7.20 18.53
C ARG A 308 9.21 -8.23 18.08
N ALA A 309 9.87 -7.95 16.95
CA ALA A 309 11.22 -8.47 16.71
C ALA A 309 12.15 -7.87 17.77
N ALA A 310 13.03 -8.69 18.30
CA ALA A 310 14.11 -8.27 19.18
C ALA A 310 15.05 -7.33 18.41
#